data_ca980dccdf993fd4eea06a1711aa0d0a
#
_entry.id   ca980dccdf993fd4eea06a1711aa0d0a
#
_cell.length_a   1.000
_cell.length_b   1.000
_cell.length_c   1.000
_cell.angle_alpha   90.00
_cell.angle_beta   90.00
_cell.angle_gamma   90.00
#
_symmetry.space_group_name_H-M   'P 1'
#
loop_
_entity.id
_entity.type
_entity.pdbx_description
1 polymer ?
#
loop_
_entity_poly.entity_id
_entity_poly.type
_entity_poly.pdbx_seq_one_letter_code
_entity_poly.pdbx_strand_id
1 'polypeptide(L)'
;GIRATPHLMFKVNTNCMGCHLKKDLNKGHAVRTGAPETCAACHTPEHKKMLSDWRKQVGNEVKGAQELELEAQEALEQAIQKGFDSNTIAEAREMIAAGQKFLEIVRIGNGVHNKKYAITILDEAFINFEDTIDLLNDGG
;
A
#
# COMPACT_ATOMS: atom_id res chain seq x y z
N GLY A 1 1.55 -3.10 16.64
CA GLY A 1 0.70 -2.48 15.62
C GLY A 1 1.28 -1.18 15.11
N ILE A 2 1.00 -0.82 13.87
CA ILE A 2 1.52 0.40 13.23
C ILE A 2 0.93 1.63 13.93
N ARG A 3 1.81 2.55 14.34
CA ARG A 3 1.40 3.79 14.98
C ARG A 3 0.68 4.70 13.98
N ALA A 4 -0.52 5.14 14.31
CA ALA A 4 -1.26 6.11 13.51
C ALA A 4 -0.48 7.41 13.32
N THR A 5 -0.31 7.83 12.07
CA THR A 5 0.39 9.06 11.71
C THR A 5 -0.58 9.98 10.97
N PRO A 6 -1.14 11.01 11.63
CA PRO A 6 -2.07 11.93 10.99
C PRO A 6 -1.45 12.65 9.80
N HIS A 7 -2.21 12.84 8.74
CA HIS A 7 -1.78 13.65 7.59
C HIS A 7 -1.62 15.11 8.02
N LEU A 8 -0.55 15.76 7.54
CA LEU A 8 -0.24 17.15 7.94
C LEU A 8 -1.36 18.14 7.60
N MET A 9 -2.04 17.94 6.47
CA MET A 9 -3.16 18.79 6.04
C MET A 9 -4.38 18.71 6.96
N PHE A 10 -4.53 17.61 7.72
CA PHE A 10 -5.59 17.50 8.72
C PHE A 10 -5.45 18.54 9.84
N LYS A 11 -4.22 18.92 10.18
CA LYS A 11 -3.93 19.91 11.23
C LYS A 11 -4.35 21.34 10.86
N VAL A 12 -4.52 21.62 9.57
CA VAL A 12 -4.97 22.94 9.07
C VAL A 12 -6.45 22.95 8.66
N ASN A 13 -7.23 22.01 9.21
CA ASN A 13 -8.68 21.86 8.97
C ASN A 13 -9.07 21.71 7.49
N THR A 14 -8.19 21.21 6.66
CA THR A 14 -8.53 20.89 5.27
C THR A 14 -9.31 19.58 5.25
N ASN A 15 -10.61 19.67 4.95
CA ASN A 15 -11.47 18.50 4.79
C ASN A 15 -11.39 17.93 3.35
N CYS A 16 -12.07 16.82 3.13
CA CYS A 16 -12.12 16.14 1.83
C CYS A 16 -12.50 17.08 0.67
N MET A 17 -13.44 17.99 0.92
CA MET A 17 -13.95 18.93 -0.09
C MET A 17 -12.94 20.02 -0.46
N GLY A 18 -11.96 20.31 0.38
CA GLY A 18 -10.88 21.25 0.06
C GLY A 18 -9.97 20.75 -1.06
N CYS A 19 -9.87 19.43 -1.27
CA CYS A 19 -9.06 18.81 -2.31
C CYS A 19 -9.90 18.17 -3.42
N HIS A 20 -11.08 17.61 -3.11
CA HIS A 20 -11.95 16.89 -4.04
C HIS A 20 -12.95 17.84 -4.74
N LEU A 21 -12.44 18.80 -5.51
CA LEU A 21 -13.24 19.80 -6.19
C LEU A 21 -13.71 19.40 -7.58
N LYS A 22 -12.96 18.54 -8.28
CA LYS A 22 -13.32 18.08 -9.62
C LYS A 22 -14.47 17.09 -9.55
N LYS A 23 -15.54 17.37 -10.30
CA LYS A 23 -16.69 16.46 -10.43
C LYS A 23 -16.54 15.67 -11.73
N ASP A 24 -16.58 14.35 -11.63
CA ASP A 24 -16.56 13.43 -12.75
C ASP A 24 -17.73 12.45 -12.67
N LEU A 25 -18.07 11.82 -13.79
CA LEU A 25 -19.00 10.69 -13.81
C LEU A 25 -18.20 9.39 -13.92
N ASN A 26 -18.39 8.49 -12.97
CA ASN A 26 -17.81 7.15 -13.01
C ASN A 26 -18.94 6.12 -12.96
N LYS A 27 -19.07 5.33 -14.04
CA LYS A 27 -20.15 4.33 -14.21
C LYS A 27 -21.57 4.90 -13.92
N GLY A 28 -21.82 6.15 -14.35
CA GLY A 28 -23.11 6.82 -14.15
C GLY A 28 -23.29 7.48 -12.78
N HIS A 29 -22.33 7.36 -11.87
CA HIS A 29 -22.38 7.99 -10.55
C HIS A 29 -21.51 9.25 -10.51
N ALA A 30 -22.02 10.32 -9.91
CA ALA A 30 -21.24 11.53 -9.67
C ALA A 30 -20.18 11.26 -8.59
N VAL A 31 -18.90 11.38 -8.95
CA VAL A 31 -17.77 11.26 -8.04
C VAL A 31 -17.00 12.57 -7.98
N ARG A 32 -16.37 12.84 -6.84
CA ARG A 32 -15.46 13.96 -6.68
C ARG A 32 -14.03 13.46 -6.59
N THR A 33 -13.16 14.00 -7.45
CA THR A 33 -11.74 13.64 -7.49
C THR A 33 -10.85 14.80 -7.06
N GLY A 34 -9.74 14.48 -6.41
CA GLY A 34 -8.69 15.44 -6.11
C GLY A 34 -7.90 15.77 -7.38
N ALA A 35 -7.68 17.06 -7.62
CA ALA A 35 -6.92 17.55 -8.75
C ALA A 35 -5.65 18.27 -8.27
N PRO A 36 -4.51 18.17 -9.02
CA PRO A 36 -3.27 18.86 -8.67
C PRO A 36 -3.43 20.38 -8.52
N GLU A 37 -4.36 20.96 -9.27
CA GLU A 37 -4.66 22.39 -9.27
C GLU A 37 -5.15 22.89 -7.91
N THR A 38 -5.82 22.03 -7.15
CA THR A 38 -6.32 22.38 -5.80
C THR A 38 -5.19 22.61 -4.80
N CYS A 39 -4.03 21.99 -5.00
CA CYS A 39 -2.86 22.24 -4.17
C CYS A 39 -2.35 23.66 -4.35
N ALA A 40 -2.34 24.16 -5.58
CA ALA A 40 -1.86 25.51 -5.91
C ALA A 40 -2.81 26.63 -5.46
N ALA A 41 -4.01 26.32 -5.00
CA ALA A 41 -4.90 27.33 -4.41
C ALA A 41 -4.39 27.84 -3.04
N CYS A 42 -3.59 27.04 -2.33
CA CYS A 42 -3.03 27.38 -1.01
C CYS A 42 -1.49 27.29 -0.98
N HIS A 43 -0.88 26.61 -1.93
CA HIS A 43 0.56 26.37 -2.05
C HIS A 43 1.11 26.95 -3.35
N THR A 44 2.43 26.95 -3.49
CA THR A 44 3.07 27.38 -4.74
C THR A 44 2.76 26.42 -5.90
N PRO A 45 2.86 26.85 -7.17
CA PRO A 45 2.54 26.02 -8.33
C PRO A 45 3.30 24.70 -8.41
N GLU A 46 4.49 24.61 -7.81
CA GLU A 46 5.32 23.39 -7.74
C GLU A 46 4.60 22.24 -7.03
N HIS A 47 3.68 22.54 -6.13
CA HIS A 47 2.89 21.54 -5.41
C HIS A 47 1.92 20.75 -6.29
N LYS A 48 1.64 21.23 -7.52
CA LYS A 48 0.88 20.45 -8.52
C LYS A 48 1.59 19.15 -8.86
N LYS A 49 2.93 19.19 -8.98
CA LYS A 49 3.74 17.99 -9.29
C LYS A 49 3.77 17.00 -8.13
N MET A 50 3.70 17.48 -6.92
CA MET A 50 3.80 16.66 -5.71
C MET A 50 2.76 15.52 -5.67
N LEU A 51 1.51 15.77 -6.06
CA LEU A 51 0.48 14.73 -6.09
C LEU A 51 0.79 13.63 -7.10
N SER A 52 1.31 14.01 -8.27
CA SER A 52 1.75 13.07 -9.31
C SER A 52 2.92 12.20 -8.82
N ASP A 53 3.91 12.84 -8.18
CA ASP A 53 5.08 12.16 -7.65
C ASP A 53 4.70 11.19 -6.52
N TRP A 54 3.76 11.57 -5.65
CA TRP A 54 3.25 10.69 -4.60
C TRP A 54 2.50 9.47 -5.16
N ARG A 55 1.65 9.69 -6.18
CA ARG A 55 0.95 8.59 -6.85
C ARG A 55 1.92 7.60 -7.48
N LYS A 56 2.95 8.14 -8.17
CA LYS A 56 3.98 7.30 -8.79
C LYS A 56 4.76 6.51 -7.74
N GLN A 57 5.19 7.16 -6.66
CA GLN A 57 5.96 6.52 -5.60
C GLN A 57 5.15 5.40 -4.94
N VAL A 58 3.95 5.71 -4.43
CA VAL A 58 3.10 4.69 -3.79
C VAL A 58 2.75 3.56 -4.77
N GLY A 59 2.49 3.89 -6.04
CA GLY A 59 2.21 2.89 -7.07
C GLY A 59 3.39 1.94 -7.33
N ASN A 60 4.62 2.45 -7.30
CA ASN A 60 5.82 1.62 -7.44
C ASN A 60 6.00 0.69 -6.23
N GLU A 61 5.80 1.20 -5.00
CA GLU A 61 5.89 0.37 -3.79
C GLU A 61 4.80 -0.72 -3.76
N VAL A 62 3.56 -0.37 -4.13
CA VAL A 62 2.48 -1.37 -4.27
C VAL A 62 2.86 -2.45 -5.27
N LYS A 63 3.43 -2.06 -6.41
CA LYS A 63 3.87 -3.02 -7.43
C LYS A 63 4.99 -3.93 -6.92
N GLY A 64 6.00 -3.38 -6.26
CA GLY A 64 7.07 -4.15 -5.62
C GLY A 64 6.54 -5.15 -4.60
N ALA A 65 5.62 -4.73 -3.72
CA ALA A 65 5.00 -5.63 -2.76
C ALA A 65 4.17 -6.75 -3.42
N GLN A 66 3.51 -6.47 -4.55
CA GLN A 66 2.79 -7.50 -5.33
C GLN A 66 3.74 -8.50 -5.99
N GLU A 67 4.89 -8.04 -6.49
CA GLU A 67 5.92 -8.91 -7.05
C GLU A 67 6.47 -9.85 -5.96
N LEU A 68 6.77 -9.31 -4.79
CA LEU A 68 7.26 -10.10 -3.65
C LEU A 68 6.19 -11.06 -3.08
N GLU A 69 4.92 -10.66 -3.08
CA GLU A 69 3.79 -11.54 -2.74
C GLU A 69 3.78 -12.79 -3.63
N LEU A 70 3.97 -12.62 -4.95
CA LEU A 70 4.02 -13.75 -5.87
C LEU A 70 5.21 -14.66 -5.58
N GLU A 71 6.38 -14.10 -5.31
CA GLU A 71 7.57 -14.89 -4.94
C GLU A 71 7.35 -15.70 -3.66
N ALA A 72 6.73 -15.11 -2.63
CA ALA A 72 6.38 -15.80 -1.39
C ALA A 72 5.36 -16.94 -1.62
N GLN A 73 4.37 -16.74 -2.49
CA GLN A 73 3.40 -17.77 -2.86
C GLN A 73 4.07 -18.92 -3.62
N GLU A 74 4.97 -18.62 -4.57
CA GLU A 74 5.74 -19.64 -5.30
C GLU A 74 6.65 -20.44 -4.36
N ALA A 75 7.32 -19.78 -3.42
CA ALA A 75 8.13 -20.45 -2.40
C ALA A 75 7.27 -21.40 -1.54
N LEU A 76 6.08 -20.98 -1.13
CA LEU A 76 5.14 -21.81 -0.38
C LEU A 76 4.70 -23.05 -1.17
N GLU A 77 4.37 -22.89 -2.45
CA GLU A 77 4.02 -24.02 -3.32
C GLU A 77 5.14 -25.02 -3.44
N GLN A 78 6.39 -24.55 -3.63
CA GLN A 78 7.57 -25.41 -3.68
C GLN A 78 7.81 -26.14 -2.37
N ALA A 79 7.67 -25.49 -1.21
CA ALA A 79 7.82 -26.09 0.11
C ALA A 79 6.79 -27.20 0.35
N ILE A 80 5.53 -27.00 -0.06
CA ILE A 80 4.49 -28.03 -0.02
C ILE A 80 4.88 -29.24 -0.87
N GLN A 81 5.37 -29.03 -2.09
CA GLN A 81 5.81 -30.12 -2.98
C GLN A 81 7.02 -30.89 -2.43
N LYS A 82 7.94 -30.20 -1.74
CA LYS A 82 9.10 -30.79 -1.08
C LYS A 82 8.75 -31.54 0.21
N GLY A 83 7.52 -31.39 0.71
CA GLY A 83 7.05 -32.10 1.92
C GLY A 83 7.50 -31.45 3.24
N PHE A 84 7.63 -30.13 3.28
CA PHE A 84 7.92 -29.41 4.52
C PHE A 84 6.87 -29.72 5.59
N ASP A 85 7.25 -29.63 6.86
CA ASP A 85 6.35 -29.93 7.95
C ASP A 85 5.13 -28.99 7.99
N SER A 86 4.03 -29.47 8.58
CA SER A 86 2.75 -28.77 8.59
C SER A 86 2.76 -27.45 9.39
N ASN A 87 3.66 -27.31 10.37
CA ASN A 87 3.73 -26.09 11.19
C ASN A 87 4.42 -24.99 10.40
N THR A 88 5.53 -25.30 9.74
CA THR A 88 6.24 -24.36 8.83
C THR A 88 5.31 -23.86 7.71
N ILE A 89 4.55 -24.78 7.10
CA ILE A 89 3.57 -24.40 6.05
C ILE A 89 2.45 -23.52 6.64
N ALA A 90 1.98 -23.79 7.85
CA ALA A 90 0.94 -22.99 8.49
C ALA A 90 1.47 -21.56 8.81
N GLU A 91 2.66 -21.47 9.37
CA GLU A 91 3.33 -20.20 9.68
C GLU A 91 3.52 -19.35 8.42
N ALA A 92 4.05 -19.92 7.35
CA ALA A 92 4.23 -19.25 6.07
C ALA A 92 2.90 -18.69 5.53
N ARG A 93 1.80 -19.46 5.63
CA ARG A 93 0.46 -19.00 5.21
C ARG A 93 -0.04 -17.83 6.04
N GLU A 94 0.20 -17.82 7.35
CA GLU A 94 -0.20 -16.73 8.24
C GLU A 94 0.57 -15.44 7.89
N MET A 95 1.87 -15.55 7.62
CA MET A 95 2.70 -14.42 7.22
C MET A 95 2.25 -13.84 5.86
N ILE A 96 2.01 -14.67 4.85
CA ILE A 96 1.47 -14.22 3.56
C ILE A 96 0.13 -13.51 3.77
N ALA A 97 -0.78 -14.09 4.55
CA ALA A 97 -2.09 -13.48 4.81
C ALA A 97 -1.98 -12.13 5.56
N ALA A 98 -1.00 -11.97 6.44
CA ALA A 98 -0.71 -10.71 7.11
C ALA A 98 -0.19 -9.66 6.12
N GLY A 99 0.78 -10.00 5.27
CA GLY A 99 1.29 -9.13 4.22
C GLY A 99 0.19 -8.66 3.25
N GLN A 100 -0.68 -9.58 2.82
CA GLN A 100 -1.83 -9.29 1.96
C GLN A 100 -2.79 -8.27 2.58
N LYS A 101 -3.05 -8.34 3.88
CA LYS A 101 -3.89 -7.35 4.58
C LYS A 101 -3.30 -5.95 4.54
N PHE A 102 -2.00 -5.82 4.77
CA PHE A 102 -1.31 -4.53 4.69
C PHE A 102 -1.34 -3.96 3.27
N LEU A 103 -1.02 -4.78 2.27
CA LEU A 103 -1.06 -4.39 0.87
C LEU A 103 -2.46 -3.93 0.45
N GLU A 104 -3.51 -4.63 0.86
CA GLU A 104 -4.90 -4.31 0.52
C GLU A 104 -5.35 -2.99 1.15
N ILE A 105 -4.95 -2.68 2.39
CA ILE A 105 -5.23 -1.39 3.03
C ILE A 105 -4.72 -0.23 2.15
N VAL A 106 -3.50 -0.33 1.63
CA VAL A 106 -2.92 0.73 0.80
C VAL A 106 -3.58 0.79 -0.58
N ARG A 107 -3.91 -0.35 -1.18
CA ARG A 107 -4.62 -0.42 -2.47
C ARG A 107 -5.99 0.23 -2.39
N ILE A 108 -6.80 -0.09 -1.38
CA ILE A 108 -8.13 0.50 -1.18
C ILE A 108 -8.01 1.99 -0.82
N GLY A 109 -7.09 2.33 0.08
CA GLY A 109 -6.88 3.70 0.56
C GLY A 109 -6.21 4.61 -0.46
N ASN A 110 -5.70 4.08 -1.58
CA ASN A 110 -4.99 4.79 -2.65
C ASN A 110 -3.75 5.58 -2.17
N GLY A 111 -3.29 5.37 -0.95
CA GLY A 111 -2.03 5.81 -0.33
C GLY A 111 -1.70 7.31 -0.33
N VAL A 112 -2.24 8.10 -1.27
CA VAL A 112 -1.88 9.51 -1.46
C VAL A 112 -2.41 10.45 -0.37
N HIS A 113 -3.46 10.05 0.35
CA HIS A 113 -4.01 10.85 1.45
C HIS A 113 -3.06 10.94 2.65
N ASN A 114 -2.22 9.94 2.83
CA ASN A 114 -1.14 9.94 3.80
C ASN A 114 0.01 9.07 3.29
N LYS A 115 0.77 9.59 2.33
CA LYS A 115 1.87 8.86 1.68
C LYS A 115 2.84 8.23 2.68
N LYS A 116 3.27 8.99 3.71
CA LYS A 116 4.21 8.48 4.70
C LYS A 116 3.66 7.26 5.43
N TYR A 117 2.41 7.31 5.84
CA TYR A 117 1.76 6.20 6.53
C TYR A 117 1.52 5.01 5.59
N ALA A 118 1.15 5.28 4.32
CA ALA A 118 1.00 4.24 3.31
C ALA A 118 2.31 3.46 3.06
N ILE A 119 3.45 4.16 2.96
CA ILE A 119 4.77 3.52 2.84
C ILE A 119 5.05 2.66 4.09
N THR A 120 4.85 3.19 5.30
CA THR A 120 5.05 2.39 6.53
C THR A 120 4.17 1.13 6.58
N ILE A 121 2.94 1.18 6.06
CA ILE A 121 2.08 -0.02 5.95
C ILE A 121 2.64 -1.00 4.92
N LEU A 122 3.16 -0.51 3.79
CA LEU A 122 3.78 -1.37 2.77
C LEU A 122 5.08 -2.00 3.26
N ASP A 123 5.88 -1.30 4.07
CA ASP A 123 7.08 -1.87 4.72
C ASP A 123 6.72 -3.13 5.53
N GLU A 124 5.59 -3.13 6.24
CA GLU A 124 5.11 -4.34 6.94
C GLU A 124 4.67 -5.45 5.98
N ALA A 125 4.12 -5.11 4.82
CA ALA A 125 3.80 -6.11 3.81
C ALA A 125 5.08 -6.75 3.24
N PHE A 126 6.08 -5.94 2.91
CA PHE A 126 7.40 -6.41 2.46
C PHE A 126 8.03 -7.36 3.48
N ILE A 127 8.12 -6.94 4.75
CA ILE A 127 8.69 -7.76 5.84
C ILE A 127 7.99 -9.13 5.91
N ASN A 128 6.65 -9.17 5.89
CA ASN A 128 5.94 -10.44 5.96
C ASN A 128 6.22 -11.37 4.77
N PHE A 129 6.35 -10.82 3.56
CA PHE A 129 6.66 -11.64 2.38
C PHE A 129 8.13 -12.08 2.36
N GLU A 130 9.08 -11.20 2.71
CA GLU A 130 10.50 -11.52 2.84
C GLU A 130 10.73 -12.60 3.90
N ASP A 131 10.19 -12.43 5.10
CA ASP A 131 10.29 -13.41 6.18
C ASP A 131 9.68 -14.76 5.78
N THR A 132 8.60 -14.76 4.99
CA THR A 132 8.02 -16.00 4.43
C THR A 132 9.02 -16.72 3.53
N ILE A 133 9.65 -15.99 2.61
CA ILE A 133 10.62 -16.54 1.67
C ILE A 133 11.83 -17.10 2.43
N ASP A 134 12.33 -16.35 3.41
CA ASP A 134 13.47 -16.78 4.23
C ASP A 134 13.14 -18.03 5.04
N LEU A 135 11.98 -18.07 5.72
CA LEU A 135 11.50 -19.25 6.47
C LEU A 135 11.48 -20.50 5.59
N LEU A 136 11.03 -20.37 4.34
CA LEU A 136 10.88 -21.50 3.42
C LEU A 136 12.18 -21.87 2.71
N ASN A 137 13.17 -21.00 2.66
CA ASN A 137 14.50 -21.30 2.15
C ASN A 137 15.41 -21.95 3.19
N ASP A 138 15.30 -21.54 4.46
CA ASP A 138 16.13 -22.06 5.56
C ASP A 138 15.63 -23.39 6.14
N GLY A 139 14.37 -23.73 5.90
CA GLY A 139 13.71 -24.92 6.45
C GLY A 139 13.84 -26.20 5.62
N GLY A 140 14.68 -26.22 4.59
CA GLY A 140 14.87 -27.33 3.66
C GLY A 140 16.08 -28.23 3.96
#